data_61a66e73ac76558232df18b4e2b1bb58
#
_entry.id   61a66e73ac76558232df18b4e2b1bb58
#
_cell.length_a   1.000
_cell.length_b   1.000
_cell.length_c   1.000
_cell.angle_alpha   90.00
_cell.angle_beta   90.00
_cell.angle_gamma   90.00
#
_symmetry.space_group_name_H-M   'P 1'
#
loop_
_entity.id
_entity.type
_entity.pdbx_description
1 polymer ?
#
loop_
_entity_poly.entity_id
_entity_poly.type
_entity_poly.pdbx_seq_one_letter_code
_entity_poly.pdbx_strand_id
1 'polypeptide(L)'
;LCIQSKDAGRGDSNISRQNYLIRGLSMPELPQLSALDLAALLASRVCHDIISPVGALANGLEVLEEDQGEEMRDFAMELIQKSAKSASAKLKFSRLAFGASGSVGASIDTGEAEEVLIGYMQSEKADMTWEGVRSLVPKNRVKLLLNLVLISLGAIPRGGNLGIQIHGEGDNATFTIKCVGPKARVPSEFLEMLNGQVEGEITAHGVQPYYTIMLAKECGLSLSAKAEGEDIVLAAA
;
A
#
# COMPACT_ATOMS: atom_id res chain seq x y z
N LEU A 1 43.11 47.97 10.92
CA LEU A 1 41.79 47.89 10.28
C LEU A 1 41.76 46.67 9.37
N CYS A 2 41.26 45.58 9.88
CA CYS A 2 41.09 44.32 9.19
C CYS A 2 39.71 44.25 8.57
N ILE A 3 39.68 43.95 7.27
CA ILE A 3 38.46 43.55 6.59
C ILE A 3 38.59 42.04 6.34
N GLN A 4 37.74 41.27 7.00
CA GLN A 4 37.63 39.84 6.75
C GLN A 4 36.49 39.57 5.74
N SER A 5 36.88 38.90 4.68
CA SER A 5 35.99 38.35 3.64
C SER A 5 35.12 37.19 4.20
N LYS A 6 33.85 37.22 3.91
CA LYS A 6 32.90 36.12 4.15
C LYS A 6 33.02 35.12 3.01
N ASP A 7 33.54 33.96 3.31
CA ASP A 7 33.39 32.78 2.46
C ASP A 7 31.96 32.19 2.68
N ALA A 8 31.22 32.14 1.59
CA ALA A 8 29.95 31.45 1.53
C ALA A 8 30.20 29.95 1.31
N GLY A 9 30.15 29.19 2.40
CA GLY A 9 30.18 27.73 2.35
C GLY A 9 28.96 27.18 1.64
N ARG A 10 29.17 26.45 0.55
CA ARG A 10 28.20 25.58 -0.09
C ARG A 10 27.83 24.47 0.89
N GLY A 11 26.59 24.47 1.35
CA GLY A 11 26.02 23.36 2.10
C GLY A 11 25.85 22.14 1.22
N ASP A 12 26.80 21.22 1.30
CA ASP A 12 26.59 19.84 0.84
C ASP A 12 25.51 19.22 1.71
N SER A 13 24.34 19.01 1.11
CA SER A 13 23.26 18.19 1.69
C SER A 13 23.70 16.72 1.67
N ASN A 14 24.54 16.37 2.61
CA ASN A 14 24.89 14.99 2.91
C ASN A 14 23.70 14.38 3.65
N ILE A 15 22.67 13.94 2.91
CA ILE A 15 21.64 13.08 3.45
C ILE A 15 22.32 11.76 3.74
N SER A 16 22.76 11.61 4.97
CA SER A 16 23.31 10.37 5.50
C SER A 16 22.33 9.24 5.20
N ARG A 17 22.81 8.24 4.44
CA ARG A 17 22.13 6.97 4.16
C ARG A 17 21.89 6.26 5.50
N GLN A 18 20.81 6.58 6.18
CA GLN A 18 20.44 5.89 7.40
C GLN A 18 19.81 4.55 7.01
N ASN A 19 20.56 3.48 7.27
CA ASN A 19 19.97 2.13 7.32
C ASN A 19 19.01 2.07 8.51
N TYR A 20 17.73 2.27 8.25
CA TYR A 20 16.68 2.12 9.25
C TYR A 20 16.47 0.64 9.55
N LEU A 21 17.36 0.07 10.33
CA LEU A 21 17.25 -1.30 10.82
C LEU A 21 16.50 -1.26 12.14
N ILE A 22 15.17 -1.28 12.06
CA ILE A 22 14.38 -1.45 13.27
C ILE A 22 14.34 -2.94 13.59
N ARG A 23 15.34 -3.41 14.34
CA ARG A 23 15.25 -4.63 15.12
C ARG A 23 14.58 -4.27 16.44
N GLY A 24 13.27 -4.10 16.41
CA GLY A 24 12.49 -3.90 17.62
C GLY A 24 12.07 -5.24 18.21
N LEU A 25 12.54 -5.55 19.41
CA LEU A 25 12.05 -6.66 20.24
C LEU A 25 10.63 -6.39 20.80
N SER A 26 10.04 -5.23 20.55
CA SER A 26 8.63 -4.92 20.82
C SER A 26 8.10 -4.00 19.73
N MET A 27 6.92 -4.32 19.21
CA MET A 27 6.18 -3.42 18.31
C MET A 27 5.83 -2.14 19.08
N PRO A 28 5.86 -0.96 18.43
CA PRO A 28 5.58 0.31 19.09
C PRO A 28 4.17 0.34 19.69
N GLU A 29 4.00 1.04 20.79
CA GLU A 29 2.67 1.37 21.30
C GLU A 29 2.08 2.44 20.40
N LEU A 30 1.03 2.07 19.68
CA LEU A 30 0.27 3.00 18.85
C LEU A 30 -0.90 3.58 19.66
N PRO A 31 -1.36 4.81 19.33
CA PRO A 31 -2.60 5.35 19.87
C PRO A 31 -3.73 4.34 19.68
N GLN A 32 -4.53 4.11 20.72
CA GLN A 32 -5.64 3.17 20.62
C GLN A 32 -6.82 3.85 19.93
N LEU A 33 -7.18 3.36 18.76
CA LEU A 33 -8.47 3.67 18.13
C LEU A 33 -9.57 2.78 18.72
N SER A 34 -10.75 3.33 18.92
CA SER A 34 -11.93 2.51 19.19
C SER A 34 -12.25 1.63 17.98
N ALA A 35 -12.91 0.50 18.19
CA ALA A 35 -13.33 -0.37 17.09
C ALA A 35 -14.23 0.36 16.07
N LEU A 36 -15.05 1.31 16.56
CA LEU A 36 -15.94 2.12 15.73
C LEU A 36 -15.15 3.13 14.89
N ASP A 37 -14.17 3.82 15.47
CA ASP A 37 -13.32 4.77 14.75
C ASP A 37 -12.49 4.06 13.69
N LEU A 38 -11.89 2.92 14.02
CA LEU A 38 -11.15 2.11 13.07
C LEU A 38 -12.04 1.67 11.90
N ALA A 39 -13.24 1.19 12.19
CA ALA A 39 -14.19 0.78 11.14
C ALA A 39 -14.59 1.97 10.25
N ALA A 40 -14.86 3.14 10.84
CA ALA A 40 -15.20 4.37 10.10
C ALA A 40 -14.04 4.83 9.19
N LEU A 41 -12.81 4.83 9.70
CA LEU A 41 -11.63 5.21 8.93
C LEU A 41 -11.33 4.24 7.78
N LEU A 42 -11.47 2.92 8.01
CA LEU A 42 -11.30 1.91 6.95
C LEU A 42 -12.40 2.02 5.89
N ALA A 43 -13.65 2.26 6.28
CA ALA A 43 -14.75 2.50 5.34
C ALA A 43 -14.49 3.77 4.51
N SER A 44 -14.05 4.85 5.15
CA SER A 44 -13.68 6.10 4.47
C SER A 44 -12.55 5.87 3.46
N ARG A 45 -11.54 5.09 3.81
CA ARG A 45 -10.45 4.72 2.91
C ARG A 45 -10.96 3.95 1.68
N VAL A 46 -11.80 2.94 1.87
CA VAL A 46 -12.38 2.15 0.77
C VAL A 46 -13.22 3.06 -0.15
N CYS A 47 -14.06 3.92 0.43
CA CYS A 47 -14.84 4.88 -0.35
C CYS A 47 -13.96 5.81 -1.18
N HIS A 48 -12.88 6.35 -0.57
CA HIS A 48 -11.91 7.21 -1.26
C HIS A 48 -11.29 6.52 -2.48
N ASP A 49 -10.91 5.26 -2.35
CA ASP A 49 -10.24 4.52 -3.43
C ASP A 49 -11.19 4.17 -4.60
N ILE A 50 -12.49 4.15 -4.35
CA ILE A 50 -13.53 3.78 -5.34
C ILE A 50 -14.19 5.00 -5.97
N ILE A 51 -14.23 6.14 -5.29
CA ILE A 51 -14.95 7.33 -5.78
C ILE A 51 -14.42 7.82 -7.12
N SER A 52 -13.11 7.74 -7.35
CA SER A 52 -12.47 8.17 -8.60
C SER A 52 -12.91 7.34 -9.82
N PRO A 53 -12.80 6.01 -9.83
CA PRO A 53 -13.26 5.24 -10.97
C PRO A 53 -14.78 5.28 -11.16
N VAL A 54 -15.58 5.41 -10.08
CA VAL A 54 -17.04 5.58 -10.19
C VAL A 54 -17.40 6.95 -10.78
N GLY A 55 -16.69 8.01 -10.38
CA GLY A 55 -16.85 9.34 -10.99
C GLY A 55 -16.50 9.35 -12.48
N ALA A 56 -15.42 8.67 -12.87
CA ALA A 56 -15.07 8.53 -14.29
C ALA A 56 -16.11 7.72 -15.10
N LEU A 57 -16.79 6.74 -14.47
CA LEU A 57 -17.95 6.06 -15.07
C LEU A 57 -19.10 7.04 -15.35
N ALA A 58 -19.45 7.85 -14.34
CA ALA A 58 -20.52 8.85 -14.48
C ALA A 58 -20.20 9.85 -15.61
N ASN A 59 -18.99 10.40 -15.63
CA ASN A 59 -18.54 11.30 -16.70
C ASN A 59 -18.61 10.65 -18.08
N GLY A 60 -18.20 9.38 -18.22
CA GLY A 60 -18.31 8.67 -19.49
C GLY A 60 -19.77 8.48 -19.94
N LEU A 61 -20.71 8.25 -19.02
CA LEU A 61 -22.13 8.15 -19.33
C LEU A 61 -22.71 9.50 -19.76
N GLU A 62 -22.35 10.61 -19.10
CA GLU A 62 -22.75 11.96 -19.49
C GLU A 62 -22.30 12.28 -20.93
N VAL A 63 -21.05 11.93 -21.30
CA VAL A 63 -20.55 12.12 -22.68
C VAL A 63 -21.34 11.29 -23.68
N LEU A 64 -21.82 10.09 -23.33
CA LEU A 64 -22.67 9.27 -24.21
C LEU A 64 -24.08 9.86 -24.44
N GLU A 65 -24.59 10.58 -23.45
CA GLU A 65 -25.90 11.26 -23.55
C GLU A 65 -25.83 12.52 -24.44
N GLU A 66 -24.65 13.13 -24.55
CA GLU A 66 -24.40 14.26 -25.45
C GLU A 66 -24.06 13.75 -26.84
N ASP A 67 -24.81 14.19 -27.88
CA ASP A 67 -24.59 13.76 -29.28
C ASP A 67 -23.34 14.44 -29.87
N GLN A 68 -22.15 14.00 -29.46
CA GLN A 68 -20.85 14.59 -29.83
C GLN A 68 -20.14 13.84 -31.00
N GLY A 69 -20.82 12.94 -31.68
CA GLY A 69 -20.27 12.16 -32.78
C GLY A 69 -19.63 10.83 -32.37
N GLU A 70 -19.31 10.01 -33.39
CA GLU A 70 -18.90 8.61 -33.20
C GLU A 70 -17.58 8.46 -32.45
N GLU A 71 -16.58 9.29 -32.76
CA GLU A 71 -15.26 9.24 -32.11
C GLU A 71 -15.35 9.51 -30.60
N MET A 72 -16.16 10.49 -30.19
CA MET A 72 -16.35 10.82 -28.76
C MET A 72 -17.12 9.71 -28.05
N ARG A 73 -18.06 9.08 -28.74
CA ARG A 73 -18.81 7.93 -28.24
C ARG A 73 -17.88 6.73 -27.95
N ASP A 74 -16.96 6.42 -28.86
CA ASP A 74 -15.98 5.35 -28.68
C ASP A 74 -15.06 5.64 -27.49
N PHE A 75 -14.56 6.87 -27.37
CA PHE A 75 -13.77 7.30 -26.23
C PHE A 75 -14.53 7.14 -24.90
N ALA A 76 -15.79 7.57 -24.86
CA ALA A 76 -16.62 7.44 -23.67
C ALA A 76 -16.85 5.97 -23.27
N MET A 77 -17.08 5.10 -24.25
CA MET A 77 -17.23 3.65 -24.02
C MET A 77 -15.95 3.02 -23.49
N GLU A 78 -14.79 3.40 -24.01
CA GLU A 78 -13.49 2.94 -23.48
C GLU A 78 -13.29 3.41 -22.03
N LEU A 79 -13.57 4.69 -21.73
CA LEU A 79 -13.50 5.23 -20.38
C LEU A 79 -14.39 4.49 -19.41
N ILE A 80 -15.65 4.22 -19.79
CA ILE A 80 -16.60 3.46 -18.97
C ILE A 80 -16.07 2.06 -18.70
N GLN A 81 -15.64 1.34 -19.73
CA GLN A 81 -15.14 -0.03 -19.56
C GLN A 81 -13.92 -0.10 -18.65
N LYS A 82 -12.94 0.80 -18.84
CA LYS A 82 -11.73 0.88 -18.03
C LYS A 82 -12.07 1.21 -16.57
N SER A 83 -12.97 2.17 -16.37
CA SER A 83 -13.37 2.62 -15.04
C SER A 83 -14.17 1.55 -14.29
N ALA A 84 -15.06 0.83 -14.98
CA ALA A 84 -15.79 -0.30 -14.40
C ALA A 84 -14.86 -1.44 -13.96
N LYS A 85 -13.88 -1.79 -14.79
CA LYS A 85 -12.86 -2.79 -14.45
C LYS A 85 -12.05 -2.35 -13.23
N SER A 86 -11.59 -1.09 -13.19
CA SER A 86 -10.85 -0.53 -12.07
C SER A 86 -11.67 -0.54 -10.78
N ALA A 87 -12.92 -0.06 -10.80
CA ALA A 87 -13.81 -0.08 -9.64
C ALA A 87 -14.03 -1.50 -9.10
N SER A 88 -14.29 -2.45 -10.00
CA SER A 88 -14.48 -3.86 -9.64
C SER A 88 -13.23 -4.46 -9.00
N ALA A 89 -12.05 -4.22 -9.57
CA ALA A 89 -10.76 -4.69 -9.04
C ALA A 89 -10.48 -4.10 -7.65
N LYS A 90 -10.67 -2.79 -7.47
CA LYS A 90 -10.51 -2.12 -6.17
C LYS A 90 -11.48 -2.63 -5.10
N LEU A 91 -12.73 -2.94 -5.47
CA LEU A 91 -13.71 -3.55 -4.56
C LEU A 91 -13.31 -4.98 -4.15
N LYS A 92 -12.87 -5.81 -5.11
CA LYS A 92 -12.39 -7.17 -4.82
C LYS A 92 -11.19 -7.15 -3.89
N PHE A 93 -10.24 -6.25 -4.16
CA PHE A 93 -9.07 -6.04 -3.32
C PHE A 93 -9.48 -5.59 -1.90
N SER A 94 -10.31 -4.55 -1.77
CA SER A 94 -10.75 -4.03 -0.47
C SER A 94 -11.49 -5.08 0.36
N ARG A 95 -12.30 -5.91 -0.28
CA ARG A 95 -12.98 -7.03 0.38
C ARG A 95 -11.98 -8.02 0.99
N LEU A 96 -10.89 -8.32 0.29
CA LEU A 96 -9.88 -9.25 0.77
C LEU A 96 -8.96 -8.61 1.81
N ALA A 97 -8.53 -7.36 1.57
CA ALA A 97 -7.57 -6.63 2.42
C ALA A 97 -8.17 -6.14 3.75
N PHE A 98 -9.46 -5.72 3.74
CA PHE A 98 -10.11 -5.09 4.90
C PHE A 98 -11.34 -5.86 5.40
N GLY A 99 -12.00 -6.61 4.51
CA GLY A 99 -13.28 -7.25 4.82
C GLY A 99 -13.18 -8.47 5.73
N ALA A 100 -14.32 -8.94 6.18
CA ALA A 100 -14.47 -10.18 6.93
C ALA A 100 -14.55 -11.37 5.94
N SER A 101 -13.41 -11.73 5.32
CA SER A 101 -13.36 -12.91 4.43
C SER A 101 -13.40 -14.19 5.26
N GLY A 102 -14.46 -14.97 5.13
CA GLY A 102 -14.62 -16.26 5.80
C GLY A 102 -14.84 -16.17 7.32
N SER A 103 -14.87 -17.33 7.98
CA SER A 103 -14.99 -17.47 9.44
C SER A 103 -13.68 -17.10 10.18
N VAL A 104 -13.76 -17.01 11.50
CA VAL A 104 -12.56 -16.90 12.36
C VAL A 104 -11.70 -18.15 12.12
N GLY A 105 -10.39 -17.95 11.90
CA GLY A 105 -9.43 -19.05 11.60
C GLY A 105 -9.44 -19.55 10.15
N ALA A 106 -10.19 -18.91 9.22
CA ALA A 106 -10.15 -19.27 7.82
C ALA A 106 -8.77 -19.00 7.20
N SER A 107 -8.34 -19.88 6.31
CA SER A 107 -7.17 -19.69 5.45
C SER A 107 -7.61 -19.27 4.06
N ILE A 108 -6.76 -18.53 3.37
CA ILE A 108 -6.94 -18.03 2.02
C ILE A 108 -5.79 -18.59 1.16
N ASP A 109 -6.11 -19.02 -0.05
CA ASP A 109 -5.12 -19.45 -1.03
C ASP A 109 -4.32 -18.23 -1.52
N THR A 110 -3.00 -18.31 -1.46
CA THR A 110 -2.11 -17.22 -1.94
C THR A 110 -2.31 -16.93 -3.43
N GLY A 111 -2.79 -17.89 -4.22
CA GLY A 111 -3.19 -17.67 -5.62
C GLY A 111 -4.42 -16.76 -5.74
N GLU A 112 -5.40 -16.82 -4.81
CA GLU A 112 -6.51 -15.86 -4.79
C GLU A 112 -5.99 -14.44 -4.51
N ALA A 113 -5.04 -14.30 -3.59
CA ALA A 113 -4.41 -13.01 -3.30
C ALA A 113 -3.63 -12.46 -4.50
N GLU A 114 -2.89 -13.32 -5.22
CA GLU A 114 -2.18 -12.96 -6.45
C GLU A 114 -3.15 -12.48 -7.53
N GLU A 115 -4.22 -13.22 -7.82
CA GLU A 115 -5.24 -12.85 -8.83
C GLU A 115 -5.89 -11.50 -8.52
N VAL A 116 -6.22 -11.25 -7.25
CA VAL A 116 -6.80 -9.98 -6.80
C VAL A 116 -5.79 -8.84 -6.96
N LEU A 117 -4.51 -9.07 -6.65
CA LEU A 117 -3.45 -8.08 -6.85
C LEU A 117 -3.19 -7.80 -8.33
N ILE A 118 -3.12 -8.81 -9.19
CA ILE A 118 -2.99 -8.62 -10.65
C ILE A 118 -4.09 -7.68 -11.15
N GLY A 119 -5.33 -7.92 -10.74
CA GLY A 119 -6.45 -7.04 -11.11
C GLY A 119 -6.31 -5.60 -10.60
N TYR A 120 -5.86 -5.45 -9.36
CA TYR A 120 -5.65 -4.14 -8.73
C TYR A 120 -4.54 -3.35 -9.42
N MET A 121 -3.41 -4.00 -9.68
CA MET A 121 -2.22 -3.41 -10.30
C MET A 121 -2.45 -2.90 -11.73
N GLN A 122 -3.46 -3.40 -12.45
CA GLN A 122 -3.79 -2.89 -13.80
C GLN A 122 -4.14 -1.39 -13.84
N SER A 123 -4.56 -0.81 -12.71
CA SER A 123 -4.84 0.62 -12.59
C SER A 123 -3.72 1.43 -11.92
N GLU A 124 -2.67 0.77 -11.48
CA GLU A 124 -1.53 1.40 -10.81
C GLU A 124 -0.40 1.71 -11.82
N LYS A 125 0.55 2.56 -11.38
CA LYS A 125 1.71 2.96 -12.21
C LYS A 125 2.90 2.00 -12.11
N ALA A 126 2.79 1.01 -11.24
CA ALA A 126 3.85 0.04 -10.96
C ALA A 126 3.48 -1.33 -11.52
N ASP A 127 4.48 -2.05 -11.99
CA ASP A 127 4.39 -3.46 -12.30
C ASP A 127 4.58 -4.30 -11.05
N MET A 128 4.26 -5.59 -11.13
CA MET A 128 4.38 -6.54 -10.04
C MET A 128 5.01 -7.85 -10.53
N THR A 129 5.93 -8.39 -9.74
CA THR A 129 6.38 -9.77 -9.83
C THR A 129 6.02 -10.51 -8.57
N TRP A 130 5.61 -11.78 -8.71
CA TRP A 130 5.18 -12.61 -7.60
C TRP A 130 6.01 -13.88 -7.53
N GLU A 131 6.63 -14.12 -6.38
CA GLU A 131 7.44 -15.30 -6.10
C GLU A 131 6.95 -15.96 -4.81
N GLY A 132 6.48 -17.16 -4.91
CA GLY A 132 6.02 -17.96 -3.79
C GLY A 132 5.26 -19.20 -4.22
N VAL A 133 5.29 -20.22 -3.36
CA VAL A 133 4.49 -21.43 -3.59
C VAL A 133 3.03 -21.14 -3.26
N ARG A 134 2.14 -21.58 -4.14
CA ARG A 134 0.69 -21.48 -3.88
C ARG A 134 0.33 -22.36 -2.68
N SER A 135 -0.18 -21.74 -1.62
CA SER A 135 -0.49 -22.42 -0.36
C SER A 135 -1.66 -21.74 0.36
N LEU A 136 -2.26 -22.47 1.30
CA LEU A 136 -3.25 -21.92 2.22
C LEU A 136 -2.55 -21.20 3.37
N VAL A 137 -2.83 -19.91 3.52
CA VAL A 137 -2.22 -19.05 4.55
C VAL A 137 -3.34 -18.42 5.40
N PRO A 138 -3.18 -18.28 6.73
CA PRO A 138 -4.17 -17.63 7.58
C PRO A 138 -4.60 -16.27 7.04
N LYS A 139 -5.90 -16.01 7.05
CA LYS A 139 -6.47 -14.80 6.40
C LYS A 139 -5.84 -13.50 6.87
N ASN A 140 -5.48 -13.38 8.16
CA ASN A 140 -4.85 -12.14 8.67
C ASN A 140 -3.44 -11.95 8.11
N ARG A 141 -2.70 -13.01 7.80
CA ARG A 141 -1.42 -12.93 7.09
C ARG A 141 -1.62 -12.47 5.64
N VAL A 142 -2.64 -13.00 4.94
CA VAL A 142 -2.96 -12.54 3.59
C VAL A 142 -3.38 -11.07 3.59
N LYS A 143 -4.21 -10.64 4.57
CA LYS A 143 -4.54 -9.23 4.75
C LYS A 143 -3.30 -8.38 4.99
N LEU A 144 -2.38 -8.86 5.83
CA LEU A 144 -1.10 -8.18 6.08
C LEU A 144 -0.30 -8.00 4.80
N LEU A 145 -0.15 -9.06 4.00
CA LEU A 145 0.52 -8.99 2.70
C LEU A 145 -0.11 -7.93 1.79
N LEU A 146 -1.43 -7.96 1.61
CA LEU A 146 -2.15 -7.00 0.77
C LEU A 146 -1.97 -5.55 1.25
N ASN A 147 -1.98 -5.34 2.56
CA ASN A 147 -1.77 -4.02 3.14
C ASN A 147 -0.31 -3.56 3.02
N LEU A 148 0.68 -4.46 3.10
CA LEU A 148 2.07 -4.16 2.80
C LEU A 148 2.27 -3.75 1.34
N VAL A 149 1.56 -4.38 0.39
CA VAL A 149 1.58 -3.97 -1.03
C VAL A 149 1.10 -2.54 -1.20
N LEU A 150 0.02 -2.14 -0.52
CA LEU A 150 -0.46 -0.75 -0.58
C LEU A 150 0.58 0.25 -0.03
N ILE A 151 1.27 -0.09 1.06
CA ILE A 151 2.37 0.74 1.58
C ILE A 151 3.53 0.78 0.58
N SER A 152 3.83 -0.35 -0.06
CA SER A 152 4.89 -0.48 -1.06
C SER A 152 4.63 0.38 -2.31
N LEU A 153 3.38 0.48 -2.75
CA LEU A 153 2.99 1.42 -3.82
C LEU A 153 3.28 2.87 -3.43
N GLY A 154 3.04 3.24 -2.18
CA GLY A 154 3.42 4.54 -1.63
C GLY A 154 4.94 4.78 -1.60
N ALA A 155 5.75 3.72 -1.58
CA ALA A 155 7.20 3.82 -1.62
C ALA A 155 7.75 4.16 -3.03
N ILE A 156 7.01 3.83 -4.10
CA ILE A 156 7.35 4.11 -5.50
C ILE A 156 6.28 4.94 -6.22
N PRO A 157 5.98 6.16 -5.77
CA PRO A 157 4.84 6.96 -6.26
C PRO A 157 4.94 7.37 -7.73
N ARG A 158 6.13 7.22 -8.33
CA ARG A 158 6.38 7.50 -9.75
C ARG A 158 6.29 6.28 -10.65
N GLY A 159 5.88 5.13 -10.07
CA GLY A 159 5.88 3.83 -10.73
C GLY A 159 7.20 3.10 -10.58
N GLY A 160 7.26 1.90 -11.13
CA GLY A 160 8.40 0.99 -11.04
C GLY A 160 7.93 -0.46 -10.93
N ASN A 161 8.63 -1.27 -10.15
CA ASN A 161 8.28 -2.68 -9.93
C ASN A 161 8.22 -3.03 -8.45
N LEU A 162 7.23 -3.84 -8.07
CA LEU A 162 7.10 -4.48 -6.77
C LEU A 162 7.42 -5.96 -6.88
N GLY A 163 8.59 -6.36 -6.38
CA GLY A 163 8.95 -7.78 -6.25
C GLY A 163 8.41 -8.36 -4.96
N ILE A 164 7.32 -9.12 -5.03
CA ILE A 164 6.66 -9.74 -3.87
C ILE A 164 7.18 -11.16 -3.70
N GLN A 165 7.69 -11.47 -2.50
CA GLN A 165 8.20 -12.78 -2.15
C GLN A 165 7.48 -13.32 -0.91
N ILE A 166 6.99 -14.56 -1.00
CA ILE A 166 6.39 -15.29 0.11
C ILE A 166 7.34 -16.41 0.50
N HIS A 167 7.74 -16.43 1.76
CA HIS A 167 8.62 -17.46 2.33
C HIS A 167 7.83 -18.28 3.35
N GLY A 168 8.02 -19.60 3.32
CA GLY A 168 7.28 -20.52 4.18
C GLY A 168 5.83 -20.74 3.74
N GLU A 169 5.09 -21.50 4.51
CA GLU A 169 3.70 -21.89 4.23
C GLU A 169 2.85 -21.83 5.51
N GLY A 170 1.54 -21.69 5.35
CA GLY A 170 0.58 -21.70 6.46
C GLY A 170 0.90 -20.64 7.51
N ASP A 171 0.96 -21.07 8.77
CA ASP A 171 1.26 -20.18 9.92
C ASP A 171 2.72 -19.68 9.94
N ASN A 172 3.60 -20.24 9.12
CA ASN A 172 4.99 -19.79 9.01
C ASN A 172 5.25 -18.87 7.82
N ALA A 173 4.20 -18.49 7.06
CA ALA A 173 4.35 -17.60 5.92
C ALA A 173 4.84 -16.22 6.36
N THR A 174 5.95 -15.76 5.76
CA THR A 174 6.51 -14.42 5.92
C THR A 174 6.62 -13.73 4.56
N PHE A 175 6.77 -12.42 4.54
CA PHE A 175 6.65 -11.63 3.33
C PHE A 175 7.80 -10.65 3.17
N THR A 176 8.31 -10.54 1.96
CA THR A 176 9.27 -9.51 1.57
C THR A 176 8.78 -8.82 0.30
N ILE A 177 8.78 -7.50 0.28
CA ILE A 177 8.40 -6.72 -0.90
C ILE A 177 9.55 -5.78 -1.23
N LYS A 178 10.14 -5.97 -2.39
CA LYS A 178 11.18 -5.11 -2.94
C LYS A 178 10.55 -4.06 -3.86
N CYS A 179 10.72 -2.80 -3.53
CA CYS A 179 10.19 -1.66 -4.26
C CYS A 179 11.32 -1.03 -5.08
N VAL A 180 11.27 -1.20 -6.39
CA VAL A 180 12.27 -0.67 -7.34
C VAL A 180 11.62 0.41 -8.18
N GLY A 181 12.13 1.64 -8.10
CA GLY A 181 11.56 2.74 -8.86
C GLY A 181 12.27 4.08 -8.64
N PRO A 182 11.98 5.08 -9.50
CA PRO A 182 12.64 6.38 -9.40
C PRO A 182 12.28 7.10 -8.10
N LYS A 183 13.31 7.45 -7.30
CA LYS A 183 13.15 8.13 -5.99
C LYS A 183 12.33 7.30 -4.99
N ALA A 184 12.54 5.99 -4.97
CA ALA A 184 11.93 5.13 -3.98
C ALA A 184 12.30 5.59 -2.55
N ARG A 185 11.31 5.61 -1.66
CA ARG A 185 11.48 6.01 -0.26
C ARG A 185 10.43 5.34 0.62
N VAL A 186 10.77 5.05 1.85
CA VAL A 186 9.78 4.58 2.82
C VAL A 186 8.75 5.71 3.05
N PRO A 187 7.43 5.45 2.96
CA PRO A 187 6.41 6.44 3.30
C PRO A 187 6.59 6.96 4.73
N SER A 188 6.61 8.28 4.91
CA SER A 188 6.91 8.93 6.21
C SER A 188 5.98 8.46 7.32
N GLU A 189 4.67 8.43 7.06
CA GLU A 189 3.66 7.99 8.03
C GLU A 189 3.87 6.55 8.50
N PHE A 190 4.26 5.66 7.59
CA PHE A 190 4.58 4.29 7.95
C PHE A 190 5.85 4.21 8.81
N LEU A 191 6.87 4.97 8.45
CA LEU A 191 8.13 5.02 9.19
C LEU A 191 7.94 5.60 10.60
N GLU A 192 7.19 6.69 10.73
CA GLU A 192 6.84 7.32 12.01
C GLU A 192 6.10 6.35 12.92
N MET A 193 5.12 5.63 12.38
CA MET A 193 4.38 4.61 13.14
C MET A 193 5.25 3.42 13.55
N LEU A 194 6.14 2.95 12.68
CA LEU A 194 7.10 1.89 13.05
C LEU A 194 8.05 2.32 14.17
N ASN A 195 8.38 3.61 14.22
CA ASN A 195 9.25 4.18 15.25
C ASN A 195 8.50 4.56 16.55
N GLY A 196 7.17 4.40 16.59
CA GLY A 196 6.35 4.86 17.71
C GLY A 196 6.27 6.38 17.84
N GLN A 197 6.54 7.11 16.75
CA GLN A 197 6.58 8.57 16.71
C GLN A 197 5.27 9.15 16.14
N VAL A 198 4.13 8.62 16.57
CA VAL A 198 2.83 9.11 16.11
C VAL A 198 2.42 10.29 16.95
N GLU A 199 2.39 11.48 16.36
CA GLU A 199 1.86 12.69 16.99
C GLU A 199 0.42 12.94 16.51
N GLY A 200 -0.53 13.04 17.44
CA GLY A 200 -1.91 13.41 17.17
C GLY A 200 -2.85 12.26 16.81
N GLU A 201 -3.96 12.59 16.17
CA GLU A 201 -5.01 11.64 15.80
C GLU A 201 -4.68 10.91 14.48
N ILE A 202 -5.06 9.64 14.42
CA ILE A 202 -4.92 8.85 13.19
C ILE A 202 -5.99 9.29 12.19
N THR A 203 -5.56 9.80 11.05
CA THR A 203 -6.43 10.26 9.96
C THR A 203 -6.77 9.13 8.99
N ALA A 204 -7.66 9.40 8.03
CA ALA A 204 -7.97 8.47 6.95
C ALA A 204 -6.74 8.08 6.09
N HIS A 205 -5.70 8.92 6.02
CA HIS A 205 -4.43 8.56 5.37
C HIS A 205 -3.57 7.66 6.26
N GLY A 206 -3.49 7.96 7.54
CA GLY A 206 -2.72 7.19 8.52
C GLY A 206 -3.35 5.84 8.90
N VAL A 207 -4.63 5.60 8.59
CA VAL A 207 -5.31 4.35 8.97
C VAL A 207 -4.68 3.11 8.32
N GLN A 208 -4.13 3.23 7.12
CA GLN A 208 -3.54 2.11 6.41
C GLN A 208 -2.25 1.60 7.08
N PRO A 209 -1.21 2.43 7.35
CA PRO A 209 -0.06 2.02 8.15
C PRO A 209 -0.46 1.48 9.52
N TYR A 210 -1.39 2.14 10.20
CA TYR A 210 -1.91 1.71 11.50
C TYR A 210 -2.49 0.30 11.45
N TYR A 211 -3.40 0.04 10.51
CA TYR A 211 -4.03 -1.26 10.34
C TYR A 211 -3.02 -2.35 9.97
N THR A 212 -2.02 -2.02 9.15
CA THR A 212 -0.93 -2.94 8.79
C THR A 212 -0.13 -3.38 10.02
N ILE A 213 0.20 -2.43 10.91
CA ILE A 213 0.92 -2.74 12.15
C ILE A 213 0.05 -3.59 13.08
N MET A 214 -1.24 -3.31 13.18
CA MET A 214 -2.18 -4.13 13.97
C MET A 214 -2.25 -5.56 13.43
N LEU A 215 -2.34 -5.73 12.10
CA LEU A 215 -2.34 -7.06 11.48
C LEU A 215 -1.03 -7.82 11.75
N ALA A 216 0.11 -7.14 11.69
CA ALA A 216 1.40 -7.75 12.00
C ALA A 216 1.46 -8.23 13.46
N LYS A 217 0.99 -7.41 14.41
CA LYS A 217 0.86 -7.81 15.83
C LYS A 217 -0.03 -9.04 16.00
N GLU A 218 -1.19 -9.05 15.36
CA GLU A 218 -2.13 -10.16 15.40
C GLU A 218 -1.53 -11.46 14.81
N CYS A 219 -0.69 -11.32 13.77
CA CYS A 219 0.01 -12.44 13.13
C CYS A 219 1.29 -12.87 13.87
N GLY A 220 1.72 -12.15 14.91
CA GLY A 220 2.99 -12.40 15.61
C GLY A 220 4.22 -12.13 14.73
N LEU A 221 4.10 -11.23 13.74
CA LEU A 221 5.18 -10.86 12.82
C LEU A 221 5.69 -9.46 13.12
N SER A 222 7.01 -9.29 12.95
CA SER A 222 7.67 -7.99 13.03
C SER A 222 7.75 -7.34 11.66
N LEU A 223 7.48 -6.03 11.59
CA LEU A 223 7.62 -5.24 10.37
C LEU A 223 9.00 -4.59 10.30
N SER A 224 9.54 -4.51 9.11
CA SER A 224 10.75 -3.75 8.85
C SER A 224 10.68 -3.01 7.51
N ALA A 225 11.37 -1.88 7.44
CA ALA A 225 11.57 -1.10 6.22
C ALA A 225 13.05 -0.73 6.12
N LYS A 226 13.67 -1.01 4.97
CA LYS A 226 15.10 -0.76 4.74
C LYS A 226 15.32 -0.14 3.38
N ALA A 227 16.32 0.73 3.28
CA ALA A 227 16.86 1.16 2.01
C ALA A 227 18.02 0.22 1.61
N GLU A 228 17.95 -0.37 0.43
CA GLU A 228 19.00 -1.19 -0.18
C GLU A 228 19.47 -0.52 -1.48
N GLY A 229 20.49 0.32 -1.38
CA GLY A 229 20.91 1.18 -2.48
C GLY A 229 19.87 2.25 -2.79
N GLU A 230 19.26 2.19 -3.97
CA GLU A 230 18.16 3.06 -4.39
C GLU A 230 16.77 2.40 -4.21
N ASP A 231 16.76 1.14 -3.84
CA ASP A 231 15.54 0.35 -3.64
C ASP A 231 15.08 0.39 -2.18
N ILE A 232 13.81 0.13 -1.96
CA ILE A 232 13.22 -0.04 -0.63
C ILE A 232 12.76 -1.49 -0.47
N VAL A 233 13.07 -2.07 0.67
CA VAL A 233 12.59 -3.41 1.05
C VAL A 233 11.73 -3.30 2.29
N LEU A 234 10.48 -3.75 2.16
CA LEU A 234 9.54 -3.92 3.27
C LEU A 234 9.43 -5.42 3.58
N ALA A 235 9.41 -5.77 4.86
CA ALA A 235 9.26 -7.16 5.25
C ALA A 235 8.36 -7.31 6.49
N ALA A 236 7.69 -8.47 6.54
CA ALA A 236 6.97 -8.98 7.72
C ALA A 236 7.49 -10.40 8.02
N ALA A 237 8.21 -10.54 9.13
CA ALA A 237 8.89 -11.79 9.52
C ALA A 237 8.85 -12.02 11.05
#